data_d7f56540fca0ac9c6d8cd468fc64ae8c
#
_entry.id   d7f56540fca0ac9c6d8cd468fc64ae8c
#
_cell.length_a   1.000
_cell.length_b   1.000
_cell.length_c   1.000
_cell.angle_alpha   90.00
_cell.angle_beta   90.00
_cell.angle_gamma   90.00
#
_symmetry.space_group_name_H-M   'P 1'
#
loop_
_entity.id
_entity.type
_entity.pdbx_description
1 polymer ?
#
loop_
_entity_poly.entity_id
_entity_poly.type
_entity_poly.pdbx_seq_one_letter_code
_entity_poly.pdbx_strand_id
1 'polypeptide(L)'
;LAGRLADRFGRNHVLVAGWIVAAPVPFLLMWAPTWSWVLAANALLGVSQGLTWSTTVIMKIDLAGAKDRGLAMGLNEFAGYFAVAGSALATGFIAARYGLRPEPFYLGVGFVAVGLFLSAVLVRETKHHVAAESRLHGELSHEAMPTQREIFWRTTLTDRNLSSVSQ
;
A
#
# COMPACT_ATOMS: atom_id res chain seq x y z
N LEU A 1 6.13 10.15 2.52
CA LEU A 1 7.29 9.89 1.65
C LEU A 1 6.87 9.12 0.41
N ALA A 2 6.18 8.00 0.52
CA ALA A 2 5.73 7.17 -0.61
C ALA A 2 4.83 7.94 -1.59
N GLY A 3 3.89 8.76 -1.12
CA GLY A 3 3.05 9.60 -1.97
C GLY A 3 3.87 10.57 -2.83
N ARG A 4 4.82 11.29 -2.24
CA ARG A 4 5.71 12.20 -3.01
C ARG A 4 6.55 11.48 -4.06
N LEU A 5 7.00 10.26 -3.76
CA LEU A 5 7.72 9.43 -4.73
C LEU A 5 6.79 8.99 -5.87
N ALA A 6 5.56 8.57 -5.54
CA ALA A 6 4.56 8.17 -6.51
C ALA A 6 4.16 9.33 -7.44
N ASP A 7 4.03 10.54 -6.90
CA ASP A 7 3.73 11.74 -7.70
C ASP A 7 4.89 12.13 -8.63
N ARG A 8 6.14 11.93 -8.20
CA ARG A 8 7.34 12.29 -8.97
C ARG A 8 7.69 11.26 -10.04
N PHE A 9 7.75 9.98 -9.65
CA PHE A 9 8.26 8.89 -10.50
C PHE A 9 7.16 8.07 -11.19
N GLY A 10 5.90 8.28 -10.81
CA GLY A 10 4.77 7.46 -11.25
C GLY A 10 4.46 6.35 -10.25
N ARG A 11 3.16 6.03 -10.15
CA ARG A 11 2.65 5.11 -9.13
C ARG A 11 3.07 3.67 -9.39
N ASN A 12 3.05 3.25 -10.65
CA ASN A 12 3.48 1.91 -11.02
C ASN A 12 4.98 1.67 -10.73
N HIS A 13 5.85 2.63 -11.02
CA HIS A 13 7.28 2.50 -10.76
C HIS A 13 7.60 2.38 -9.27
N VAL A 14 6.90 3.13 -8.42
CA VAL A 14 7.08 3.03 -6.96
C VAL A 14 6.56 1.70 -6.42
N LEU A 15 5.46 1.19 -6.97
CA LEU A 15 4.92 -0.13 -6.63
C LEU A 15 5.91 -1.25 -6.98
N VAL A 16 6.44 -1.24 -8.21
CA VAL A 16 7.44 -2.21 -8.68
C VAL A 16 8.72 -2.12 -7.84
N ALA A 17 9.21 -0.91 -7.56
CA ALA A 17 10.36 -0.70 -6.68
C ALA A 17 10.14 -1.30 -5.28
N GLY A 18 8.94 -1.18 -4.73
CA GLY A 18 8.58 -1.81 -3.46
C GLY A 18 8.69 -3.32 -3.50
N TRP A 19 8.25 -3.98 -4.58
CA TRP A 19 8.41 -5.42 -4.76
C TRP A 19 9.86 -5.85 -4.96
N ILE A 20 10.67 -5.04 -5.65
CA ILE A 20 12.12 -5.29 -5.80
C ILE A 20 12.82 -5.25 -4.44
N VAL A 21 12.46 -4.28 -3.59
CA VAL A 21 12.97 -4.20 -2.21
C VAL A 21 12.53 -5.40 -1.36
N ALA A 22 11.34 -5.95 -1.61
CA ALA A 22 10.86 -7.17 -0.94
C ALA A 22 11.60 -8.44 -1.37
N ALA A 23 12.14 -8.48 -2.59
CA ALA A 23 12.70 -9.70 -3.18
C ALA A 23 13.78 -10.40 -2.32
N PRO A 24 14.76 -9.71 -1.71
CA PRO A 24 15.75 -10.36 -0.85
C PRO A 24 15.21 -10.82 0.51
N VAL A 25 14.06 -10.33 0.96
CA VAL A 25 13.54 -10.59 2.32
C VAL A 25 13.36 -12.08 2.63
N PRO A 26 12.65 -12.89 1.81
CA PRO A 26 12.50 -14.31 2.09
C PRO A 26 13.85 -15.04 2.18
N PHE A 27 14.79 -14.70 1.33
CA PHE A 27 16.12 -15.30 1.32
C PHE A 27 16.93 -14.94 2.56
N LEU A 28 16.88 -13.68 2.99
CA LEU A 28 17.52 -13.24 4.22
C LEU A 28 16.97 -13.99 5.44
N LEU A 29 15.66 -14.28 5.47
CA LEU A 29 15.03 -15.03 6.56
C LEU A 29 15.31 -16.53 6.49
N MET A 30 15.38 -17.12 5.29
CA MET A 30 15.73 -18.53 5.08
C MET A 30 17.09 -18.87 5.69
N TRP A 31 18.07 -18.04 5.42
CA TRP A 31 19.47 -18.31 5.79
C TRP A 31 20.01 -17.37 6.87
N ALA A 32 19.14 -16.75 7.66
CA ALA A 32 19.53 -15.84 8.73
C ALA A 32 20.41 -16.57 9.78
N PRO A 33 21.73 -16.30 9.86
CA PRO A 33 22.62 -16.93 10.82
C PRO A 33 22.47 -16.33 12.21
N THR A 34 22.05 -15.07 12.30
CA THR A 34 21.92 -14.31 13.54
C THR A 34 20.63 -13.49 13.55
N TRP A 35 20.21 -13.05 14.74
CA TRP A 35 19.04 -12.19 14.91
C TRP A 35 19.14 -10.84 14.17
N SER A 36 20.35 -10.32 13.99
CA SER A 36 20.59 -9.09 13.23
C SER A 36 20.15 -9.19 11.78
N TRP A 37 20.28 -10.37 11.16
CA TRP A 37 19.78 -10.62 9.80
C TRP A 37 18.27 -10.57 9.74
N VAL A 38 17.59 -11.09 10.76
CA VAL A 38 16.14 -11.02 10.88
C VAL A 38 15.68 -9.56 11.00
N LEU A 39 16.38 -8.75 11.80
CA LEU A 39 16.07 -7.33 11.92
C LEU A 39 16.30 -6.57 10.60
N ALA A 40 17.38 -6.85 9.89
CA ALA A 40 17.63 -6.26 8.57
C ALA A 40 16.57 -6.65 7.56
N ALA A 41 16.16 -7.92 7.52
CA ALA A 41 15.07 -8.39 6.67
C ALA A 41 13.74 -7.69 6.99
N ASN A 42 13.41 -7.50 8.28
CA ASN A 42 12.21 -6.78 8.70
C ASN A 42 12.28 -5.28 8.36
N ALA A 43 13.44 -4.64 8.43
CA ALA A 43 13.62 -3.25 8.01
C ALA A 43 13.35 -3.11 6.50
N LEU A 44 13.89 -4.01 5.66
CA LEU A 44 13.61 -4.05 4.23
C LEU A 44 12.13 -4.30 3.95
N LEU A 45 11.51 -5.22 4.69
CA LEU A 45 10.08 -5.50 4.56
C LEU A 45 9.24 -4.27 4.90
N GLY A 46 9.59 -3.53 5.94
CA GLY A 46 8.92 -2.28 6.31
C GLY A 46 9.01 -1.22 5.21
N VAL A 47 10.18 -1.05 4.58
CA VAL A 47 10.36 -0.16 3.44
C VAL A 47 9.50 -0.61 2.26
N SER A 48 9.55 -1.89 1.91
CA SER A 48 8.73 -2.46 0.85
C SER A 48 7.24 -2.24 1.08
N GLN A 49 6.74 -2.57 2.27
CA GLN A 49 5.34 -2.36 2.63
C GLN A 49 4.94 -0.89 2.57
N GLY A 50 5.79 0.02 3.04
CA GLY A 50 5.56 1.46 2.94
C GLY A 50 5.41 1.93 1.50
N LEU A 51 6.16 1.37 0.57
CA LEU A 51 6.07 1.70 -0.85
C LEU A 51 4.85 1.03 -1.52
N THR A 52 4.68 -0.28 -1.36
CA THR A 52 3.64 -1.06 -2.04
C THR A 52 2.25 -0.75 -1.52
N TRP A 53 2.05 -0.80 -0.20
CA TRP A 53 0.74 -0.58 0.41
C TRP A 53 0.23 0.83 0.19
N SER A 54 1.05 1.86 0.49
CA SER A 54 0.65 3.25 0.29
C SER A 54 0.30 3.54 -1.17
N THR A 55 1.11 3.05 -2.11
CA THR A 55 0.86 3.27 -3.54
C THR A 55 -0.42 2.57 -3.99
N THR A 56 -0.65 1.33 -3.57
CA THR A 56 -1.86 0.57 -3.91
C THR A 56 -3.13 1.24 -3.37
N VAL A 57 -3.08 1.76 -2.14
CA VAL A 57 -4.20 2.51 -1.54
C VAL A 57 -4.50 3.77 -2.34
N ILE A 58 -3.46 4.56 -2.68
CA ILE A 58 -3.62 5.78 -3.48
C ILE A 58 -4.26 5.45 -4.83
N MET A 59 -3.74 4.45 -5.55
CA MET A 59 -4.28 4.04 -6.85
C MET A 59 -5.76 3.63 -6.78
N LYS A 60 -6.16 2.92 -5.72
CA LYS A 60 -7.57 2.52 -5.52
C LYS A 60 -8.47 3.71 -5.25
N ILE A 61 -8.02 4.66 -4.43
CA ILE A 61 -8.76 5.88 -4.14
C ILE A 61 -8.98 6.70 -5.42
N ASP A 62 -7.94 6.79 -6.27
CA ASP A 62 -8.02 7.51 -7.52
C ASP A 62 -9.00 6.90 -8.52
N LEU A 63 -9.09 5.57 -8.56
CA LEU A 63 -9.96 4.85 -9.49
C LEU A 63 -11.42 4.76 -8.99
N ALA A 64 -11.63 4.71 -7.66
CA ALA A 64 -12.96 4.52 -7.09
C ALA A 64 -13.84 5.79 -7.10
N GLY A 65 -13.23 6.98 -7.26
CA GLY A 65 -13.95 8.24 -7.15
C GLY A 65 -14.53 8.52 -5.75
N ALA A 66 -15.18 9.66 -5.57
CA ALA A 66 -15.65 10.10 -4.27
C ALA A 66 -16.78 9.24 -3.69
N LYS A 67 -17.67 8.72 -4.55
CA LYS A 67 -18.87 7.97 -4.15
C LYS A 67 -18.55 6.59 -3.57
N ASP A 68 -17.62 5.86 -4.21
CA ASP A 68 -17.34 4.45 -3.90
C ASP A 68 -16.05 4.25 -3.10
N ARG A 69 -15.43 5.36 -2.65
CA ARG A 69 -14.17 5.35 -1.90
C ARG A 69 -14.23 4.50 -0.63
N GLY A 70 -15.32 4.59 0.14
CA GLY A 70 -15.50 3.80 1.36
C GLY A 70 -15.56 2.30 1.08
N LEU A 71 -16.29 1.89 0.06
CA LEU A 71 -16.39 0.49 -0.35
C LEU A 71 -15.03 -0.04 -0.85
N ALA A 72 -14.33 0.74 -1.68
CA ALA A 72 -13.01 0.37 -2.19
C ALA A 72 -11.99 0.16 -1.08
N MET A 73 -11.99 1.04 -0.06
CA MET A 73 -11.13 0.90 1.11
C MET A 73 -11.52 -0.30 1.97
N GLY A 74 -12.81 -0.51 2.22
CA GLY A 74 -13.29 -1.68 2.97
C GLY A 74 -12.90 -3.01 2.30
N LEU A 75 -13.06 -3.12 0.99
CA LEU A 75 -12.62 -4.29 0.22
C LEU A 75 -11.10 -4.46 0.24
N ASN A 76 -10.33 -3.36 0.22
CA ASN A 76 -8.88 -3.43 0.34
C ASN A 76 -8.43 -4.02 1.68
N GLU A 77 -9.01 -3.53 2.78
CA GLU A 77 -8.69 -4.01 4.12
C GLU A 77 -9.11 -5.48 4.30
N PHE A 78 -10.33 -5.83 3.86
CA PHE A 78 -10.80 -7.21 3.89
C PHE A 78 -9.85 -8.15 3.13
N ALA A 79 -9.46 -7.82 1.90
CA ALA A 79 -8.54 -8.62 1.11
C ALA A 79 -7.16 -8.74 1.78
N GLY A 80 -6.66 -7.66 2.39
CA GLY A 80 -5.41 -7.65 3.13
C GLY A 80 -5.43 -8.59 4.32
N TYR A 81 -6.43 -8.48 5.19
CA TYR A 81 -6.55 -9.37 6.36
C TYR A 81 -6.82 -10.82 5.98
N PHE A 82 -7.61 -11.05 4.94
CA PHE A 82 -7.84 -12.40 4.42
C PHE A 82 -6.55 -13.05 3.90
N ALA A 83 -5.74 -12.29 3.17
CA ALA A 83 -4.44 -12.75 2.70
C ALA A 83 -3.47 -13.04 3.84
N VAL A 84 -3.44 -12.20 4.88
CA VAL A 84 -2.61 -12.41 6.09
C VAL A 84 -3.04 -13.68 6.80
N ALA A 85 -4.34 -13.88 7.03
CA ALA A 85 -4.86 -15.07 7.70
C ALA A 85 -4.54 -16.35 6.90
N GLY A 86 -4.78 -16.35 5.58
CA GLY A 86 -4.46 -17.47 4.71
C GLY A 86 -2.97 -17.78 4.67
N SER A 87 -2.13 -16.76 4.60
CA SER A 87 -0.66 -16.93 4.61
C SER A 87 -0.17 -17.47 5.95
N ALA A 88 -0.72 -17.00 7.06
CA ALA A 88 -0.36 -17.48 8.40
C ALA A 88 -0.73 -18.97 8.58
N LEU A 89 -1.92 -19.38 8.13
CA LEU A 89 -2.32 -20.79 8.16
C LEU A 89 -1.43 -21.66 7.27
N ALA A 90 -1.16 -21.21 6.04
CA ALA A 90 -0.32 -21.95 5.10
C ALA A 90 1.12 -22.10 5.61
N THR A 91 1.72 -21.02 6.10
CA THR A 91 3.09 -21.05 6.66
C THR A 91 3.15 -21.89 7.92
N GLY A 92 2.14 -21.81 8.80
CA GLY A 92 2.04 -22.65 10.00
C GLY A 92 1.94 -24.14 9.66
N PHE A 93 1.11 -24.51 8.69
CA PHE A 93 0.98 -25.87 8.21
C PHE A 93 2.28 -26.42 7.61
N ILE A 94 2.95 -25.63 6.75
CA ILE A 94 4.22 -25.99 6.14
C ILE A 94 5.29 -26.17 7.23
N ALA A 95 5.38 -25.24 8.17
CA ALA A 95 6.34 -25.29 9.26
C ALA A 95 6.14 -26.50 10.16
N ALA A 96 4.90 -26.88 10.47
CA ALA A 96 4.58 -28.04 11.27
C ALA A 96 4.95 -29.37 10.58
N ARG A 97 4.90 -29.41 9.24
CA ARG A 97 5.10 -30.65 8.48
C ARG A 97 6.53 -30.81 7.98
N TYR A 98 7.20 -29.73 7.63
CA TYR A 98 8.51 -29.76 6.93
C TYR A 98 9.61 -29.06 7.73
N GLY A 99 9.28 -28.29 8.76
CA GLY A 99 10.22 -27.56 9.59
C GLY A 99 10.10 -26.05 9.44
N LEU A 100 10.76 -25.34 10.37
CA LEU A 100 10.67 -23.88 10.47
C LEU A 100 11.45 -23.14 9.38
N ARG A 101 12.42 -23.78 8.75
CA ARG A 101 13.30 -23.21 7.70
C ARG A 101 13.85 -24.34 6.83
N PRO A 102 14.02 -24.10 5.51
CA PRO A 102 13.66 -22.90 4.73
C PRO A 102 12.22 -22.93 4.19
N GLU A 103 11.48 -24.01 4.32
CA GLU A 103 10.27 -24.36 3.57
C GLU A 103 9.16 -23.31 3.61
N PRO A 104 8.76 -22.75 4.80
CA PRO A 104 7.70 -21.76 4.87
C PRO A 104 8.01 -20.48 4.06
N PHE A 105 9.30 -20.16 3.92
CA PHE A 105 9.72 -18.92 3.23
C PHE A 105 9.64 -19.01 1.71
N TYR A 106 9.56 -20.22 1.12
CA TYR A 106 9.29 -20.38 -0.32
C TYR A 106 7.93 -19.79 -0.71
N LEU A 107 6.97 -19.79 0.22
CA LEU A 107 5.69 -19.11 0.03
C LEU A 107 5.89 -17.61 -0.14
N GLY A 108 6.80 -17.01 0.63
CA GLY A 108 7.19 -15.61 0.50
C GLY A 108 7.85 -15.30 -0.84
N VAL A 109 8.72 -16.19 -1.34
CA VAL A 109 9.32 -16.07 -2.68
C VAL A 109 8.22 -16.09 -3.74
N GLY A 110 7.25 -17.01 -3.64
CA GLY A 110 6.11 -17.08 -4.53
C GLY A 110 5.29 -15.78 -4.54
N PHE A 111 4.98 -15.23 -3.37
CA PHE A 111 4.25 -13.96 -3.27
C PHE A 111 5.00 -12.79 -3.89
N VAL A 112 6.31 -12.68 -3.67
CA VAL A 112 7.13 -11.64 -4.28
C VAL A 112 7.15 -11.78 -5.80
N ALA A 113 7.36 -12.99 -6.31
CA ALA A 113 7.38 -13.24 -7.75
C ALA A 113 6.05 -12.89 -8.43
N VAL A 114 4.93 -13.35 -7.84
CA VAL A 114 3.58 -13.04 -8.34
C VAL A 114 3.29 -11.55 -8.22
N GLY A 115 3.57 -10.93 -7.07
CA GLY A 115 3.34 -9.51 -6.85
C GLY A 115 4.14 -8.63 -7.81
N LEU A 116 5.41 -8.95 -8.03
CA LEU A 116 6.27 -8.26 -8.99
C LEU A 116 5.75 -8.42 -10.42
N PHE A 117 5.41 -9.64 -10.82
CA PHE A 117 4.88 -9.92 -12.14
C PHE A 117 3.56 -9.17 -12.40
N LEU A 118 2.60 -9.28 -11.49
CA LEU A 118 1.32 -8.59 -11.63
C LEU A 118 1.49 -7.07 -11.66
N SER A 119 2.36 -6.54 -10.82
CA SER A 119 2.63 -5.09 -10.77
C SER A 119 3.32 -4.59 -12.04
N ALA A 120 4.25 -5.36 -12.60
CA ALA A 120 4.98 -4.97 -13.80
C ALA A 120 4.13 -5.10 -15.08
N VAL A 121 3.25 -6.11 -15.16
CA VAL A 121 2.53 -6.44 -16.40
C VAL A 121 1.10 -5.91 -16.41
N LEU A 122 0.36 -6.04 -15.30
CA LEU A 122 -1.07 -5.75 -15.27
C LEU A 122 -1.40 -4.36 -14.71
N VAL A 123 -0.56 -3.81 -13.84
CA VAL A 123 -0.84 -2.51 -13.23
C VAL A 123 -0.46 -1.40 -14.21
N ARG A 124 -1.47 -0.62 -14.63
CA ARG A 124 -1.29 0.55 -15.48
C ARG A 124 -1.07 1.80 -14.64
N GLU A 125 -0.30 2.76 -15.18
CA GLU A 125 -0.08 4.05 -14.54
C GLU A 125 -1.38 4.86 -14.46
N THR A 126 -1.77 5.26 -13.24
CA THR A 126 -3.01 6.00 -12.98
C THR A 126 -2.82 7.51 -12.92
N LYS A 127 -1.58 8.01 -13.00
CA LYS A 127 -1.24 9.43 -12.90
C LYS A 127 -1.98 10.30 -13.92
N HIS A 128 -2.22 9.78 -15.13
CA HIS A 128 -2.93 10.49 -16.19
C HIS A 128 -4.44 10.64 -15.93
N HIS A 129 -5.05 9.70 -15.22
CA HIS A 129 -6.47 9.77 -14.86
C HIS A 129 -6.75 10.91 -13.89
N VAL A 130 -5.93 11.06 -12.87
CA VAL A 130 -6.04 12.14 -11.87
C VAL A 130 -5.81 13.51 -12.51
N ALA A 131 -4.86 13.62 -13.44
CA ALA A 131 -4.61 14.87 -14.17
C ALA A 131 -5.78 15.27 -15.07
N ALA A 132 -6.48 14.30 -15.66
CA ALA A 132 -7.68 14.56 -16.48
C ALA A 132 -8.87 14.97 -15.60
N GLU A 133 -9.09 14.29 -14.47
CA GLU A 133 -10.17 14.58 -13.54
C GLU A 133 -9.98 15.95 -12.84
N SER A 134 -8.75 16.28 -12.46
CA SER A 134 -8.43 17.60 -11.87
C SER A 134 -8.60 18.75 -12.86
N ARG A 135 -8.37 18.54 -14.16
CA ARG A 135 -8.65 19.55 -15.20
C ARG A 135 -10.16 19.77 -15.37
N LEU A 136 -10.95 18.69 -15.41
CA LEU A 136 -12.41 18.78 -15.51
C LEU A 136 -13.03 19.47 -14.28
N HIS A 137 -12.52 19.17 -13.07
CA HIS A 137 -12.99 19.85 -11.85
C HIS A 137 -12.47 21.28 -11.73
N GLY A 138 -11.28 21.59 -12.22
CA GLY A 138 -10.71 22.95 -12.23
C GLY A 138 -11.45 23.89 -13.19
N GLU A 139 -11.99 23.37 -14.28
CA GLU A 139 -12.86 24.13 -15.20
C GLU A 139 -14.25 24.41 -14.62
N LEU A 140 -14.73 23.57 -13.68
CA LEU A 140 -16.03 23.71 -13.04
C LEU A 140 -16.00 24.51 -11.73
N SER A 141 -14.85 24.70 -11.11
CA SER A 141 -14.70 25.43 -9.84
C SER A 141 -13.81 26.66 -9.99
N HIS A 142 -14.37 27.74 -10.54
CA HIS A 142 -13.83 29.10 -10.38
C HIS A 142 -14.14 29.70 -8.99
N GLU A 143 -14.61 28.91 -8.03
CA GLU A 143 -14.73 29.31 -6.63
C GLU A 143 -13.42 29.04 -5.90
N ALA A 144 -12.84 30.08 -5.30
CA ALA A 144 -11.60 30.05 -4.55
C ALA A 144 -11.65 28.91 -3.51
N MET A 145 -10.81 27.89 -3.67
CA MET A 145 -10.68 26.83 -2.67
C MET A 145 -10.23 27.44 -1.34
N PRO A 146 -10.95 27.21 -0.25
CA PRO A 146 -10.54 27.68 1.05
C PRO A 146 -9.15 27.12 1.40
N THR A 147 -8.30 27.98 1.97
CA THR A 147 -6.96 27.60 2.38
C THR A 147 -7.00 26.43 3.35
N GLN A 148 -6.01 25.53 3.33
CA GLN A 148 -5.93 24.37 4.26
C GLN A 148 -6.13 24.77 5.73
N ARG A 149 -5.70 25.99 6.11
CA ARG A 149 -5.88 26.56 7.43
C ARG A 149 -7.35 26.88 7.71
N GLU A 150 -8.10 27.38 6.74
CA GLU A 150 -9.54 27.66 6.86
C GLU A 150 -10.35 26.38 6.93
N ILE A 151 -9.98 25.37 6.16
CA ILE A 151 -10.60 24.02 6.24
C ILE A 151 -10.39 23.45 7.64
N PHE A 152 -9.17 23.50 8.16
CA PHE A 152 -8.85 23.01 9.52
C PHE A 152 -9.68 23.71 10.59
N TRP A 153 -9.75 25.04 10.56
CA TRP A 153 -10.52 25.81 11.55
C TRP A 153 -12.02 25.54 11.43
N ARG A 154 -12.56 25.45 10.23
CA ARG A 154 -14.00 25.17 10.02
C ARG A 154 -14.37 23.76 10.45
N THR A 155 -13.59 22.74 10.11
CA THR A 155 -13.89 21.34 10.44
C THR A 155 -13.59 20.98 11.88
N THR A 156 -12.56 21.56 12.49
CA THR A 156 -12.14 21.16 13.85
C THR A 156 -12.83 21.96 14.95
N LEU A 157 -13.17 23.23 14.71
CA LEU A 157 -13.68 24.11 15.76
C LEU A 157 -15.10 24.66 15.49
N THR A 158 -15.52 24.73 14.24
CA THR A 158 -16.83 25.35 13.90
C THR A 158 -17.90 24.30 13.60
N ASP A 159 -17.52 23.12 13.08
CA ASP A 159 -18.47 22.06 12.81
C ASP A 159 -18.65 21.15 14.03
N ARG A 160 -19.78 21.31 14.71
CA ARG A 160 -20.11 20.60 15.95
C ARG A 160 -20.18 19.08 15.79
N ASN A 161 -20.43 18.59 14.58
CA ASN A 161 -20.50 17.15 14.28
C ASN A 161 -19.10 16.54 14.07
N LEU A 162 -18.13 17.33 13.62
CA LEU A 162 -16.76 16.88 13.38
C LEU A 162 -15.84 17.13 14.57
N SER A 163 -16.11 18.15 15.40
CA SER A 163 -15.34 18.41 16.61
C SER A 163 -15.47 17.32 17.69
N SER A 164 -16.59 16.58 17.69
CA SER A 164 -16.80 15.45 18.62
C SER A 164 -16.00 14.20 18.26
N VAL A 165 -15.43 14.10 17.05
CA VAL A 165 -14.62 12.97 16.59
C VAL A 165 -13.13 13.22 16.82
N SER A 166 -12.71 14.47 17.05
CA SER A 166 -11.31 14.87 17.24
C SER A 166 -10.88 14.97 18.72
N GLN A 167 -11.76 14.67 19.67
CA GLN A 167 -11.47 14.52 21.10
C GLN A 167 -11.37 13.06 21.50
#